data_0cd53b8e9dc68ae064c89d61d996bd00
#
_entry.id   0cd53b8e9dc68ae064c89d61d996bd00
#
_cell.length_a   1.000
_cell.length_b   1.000
_cell.length_c   1.000
_cell.angle_alpha   90.00
_cell.angle_beta   90.00
_cell.angle_gamma   90.00
#
_symmetry.space_group_name_H-M   'P 1'
#
loop_
_entity.id
_entity.type
_entity.pdbx_description
1 polymer ?
#
loop_
_entity_poly.entity_id
_entity_poly.type
_entity_poly.pdbx_seq_one_letter_code
_entity_poly.pdbx_strand_id
1 'polypeptide(L)'
;NGVPMVGVVVIPQPGANHIEIADAVYQRMQQMQKDLPEDVKYSCGFDNTKFIRASIDEVKTTVYEAFILVIIIIFLFLRDWRVTLIPCIVIPVSLIGAFFVMYIAGFSINVLTMLAVVLSVGLVVDDAIVMTENIYIRIERGMKPFEAGIEGAKEIFFAVISTTITLVAVFLPIVFMEGTSGRLFRE
;
A
#
# COMPACT_ATOMS: atom_id res chain seq x y z
N ASN A 1 29.86 -25.10 -16.22
CA ASN A 1 30.93 -25.70 -15.44
C ASN A 1 30.96 -27.23 -15.51
N GLY A 2 30.17 -27.90 -16.42
CA GLY A 2 30.27 -29.32 -16.68
C GLY A 2 29.75 -30.29 -15.61
N VAL A 3 29.09 -29.81 -14.58
CA VAL A 3 28.44 -30.64 -13.56
C VAL A 3 27.06 -31.03 -14.07
N PRO A 4 26.72 -32.33 -14.14
CA PRO A 4 25.37 -32.76 -14.53
C PRO A 4 24.37 -32.29 -13.49
N MET A 5 23.26 -31.73 -13.97
CA MET A 5 22.19 -31.23 -13.09
C MET A 5 20.82 -31.61 -13.62
N VAL A 6 19.87 -31.75 -12.70
CA VAL A 6 18.45 -31.88 -13.03
C VAL A 6 17.76 -30.58 -12.58
N GLY A 7 17.10 -29.91 -13.51
CA GLY A 7 16.31 -28.70 -13.22
C GLY A 7 14.86 -29.09 -12.95
N VAL A 8 14.34 -28.61 -11.82
CA VAL A 8 12.90 -28.68 -11.48
C VAL A 8 12.35 -27.27 -11.52
N VAL A 9 11.27 -27.02 -12.25
CA VAL A 9 10.59 -25.76 -12.35
C VAL A 9 9.23 -25.88 -11.69
N VAL A 10 8.95 -24.99 -10.74
CA VAL A 10 7.63 -24.87 -10.11
C VAL A 10 6.92 -23.68 -10.72
N ILE A 11 5.78 -23.92 -11.36
CA ILE A 11 4.98 -22.89 -12.00
C ILE A 11 3.70 -22.71 -11.19
N PRO A 12 3.48 -21.52 -10.58
CA PRO A 12 2.25 -21.22 -9.87
C PRO A 12 1.05 -21.21 -10.80
N GLN A 13 -0.11 -21.64 -10.32
CA GLN A 13 -1.35 -21.49 -11.04
C GLN A 13 -1.81 -20.01 -11.01
N PRO A 14 -2.56 -19.55 -12.02
CA PRO A 14 -3.15 -18.21 -12.00
C PRO A 14 -3.98 -17.98 -10.72
N GLY A 15 -3.76 -16.85 -10.05
CA GLY A 15 -4.43 -16.51 -8.80
C GLY A 15 -3.86 -17.17 -7.53
N ALA A 16 -2.82 -17.99 -7.64
CA ALA A 16 -2.18 -18.57 -6.46
C ALA A 16 -1.19 -17.62 -5.79
N ASN A 17 -1.02 -17.74 -4.48
CA ASN A 17 -0.05 -16.97 -3.73
C ASN A 17 1.38 -17.47 -3.99
N HIS A 18 2.12 -16.71 -4.80
CA HIS A 18 3.48 -17.05 -5.21
C HIS A 18 4.45 -17.17 -4.02
N ILE A 19 4.28 -16.33 -2.99
CA ILE A 19 5.17 -16.32 -1.82
C ILE A 19 4.95 -17.58 -0.99
N GLU A 20 3.69 -17.95 -0.75
CA GLU A 20 3.34 -19.14 0.03
C GLU A 20 3.82 -20.43 -0.66
N ILE A 21 3.65 -20.49 -1.99
CA ILE A 21 4.16 -21.62 -2.79
C ILE A 21 5.68 -21.71 -2.68
N ALA A 22 6.39 -20.59 -2.83
CA ALA A 22 7.85 -20.59 -2.70
C ALA A 22 8.30 -21.03 -1.31
N ASP A 23 7.65 -20.55 -0.25
CA ASP A 23 7.97 -20.97 1.12
C ASP A 23 7.74 -22.47 1.33
N ALA A 24 6.63 -23.01 0.83
CA ALA A 24 6.34 -24.43 0.87
C ALA A 24 7.41 -25.26 0.10
N VAL A 25 7.83 -24.77 -1.08
CA VAL A 25 8.89 -25.40 -1.86
C VAL A 25 10.21 -25.38 -1.09
N TYR A 26 10.62 -24.25 -0.52
CA TYR A 26 11.85 -24.17 0.26
C TYR A 26 11.82 -25.09 1.48
N GLN A 27 10.72 -25.14 2.20
CA GLN A 27 10.56 -26.07 3.33
C GLN A 27 10.67 -27.53 2.87
N ARG A 28 10.04 -27.89 1.76
CA ARG A 28 10.09 -29.24 1.22
C ARG A 28 11.49 -29.62 0.76
N MET A 29 12.19 -28.70 0.11
CA MET A 29 13.58 -28.90 -0.32
C MET A 29 14.51 -29.11 0.87
N GLN A 30 14.36 -28.35 1.95
CA GLN A 30 15.13 -28.56 3.19
C GLN A 30 14.89 -29.93 3.82
N GLN A 31 13.64 -30.42 3.77
CA GLN A 31 13.33 -31.77 4.24
C GLN A 31 14.00 -32.84 3.36
N MET A 32 13.86 -32.70 2.03
CA MET A 32 14.45 -33.65 1.08
C MET A 32 15.98 -33.67 1.14
N GLN A 33 16.63 -32.56 1.50
CA GLN A 33 18.08 -32.52 1.62
C GLN A 33 18.63 -33.54 2.65
N LYS A 34 17.84 -33.88 3.65
CA LYS A 34 18.23 -34.88 4.67
C LYS A 34 18.24 -36.31 4.12
N ASP A 35 17.46 -36.53 3.07
CA ASP A 35 17.28 -37.83 2.44
C ASP A 35 18.16 -38.01 1.18
N LEU A 36 18.81 -36.93 0.72
CA LEU A 36 19.69 -36.93 -0.44
C LEU A 36 21.09 -37.42 -0.06
N PRO A 37 21.77 -38.17 -0.98
CA PRO A 37 23.18 -38.53 -0.84
C PRO A 37 24.07 -37.28 -0.65
N GLU A 38 25.20 -37.41 0.07
CA GLU A 38 26.10 -36.29 0.40
C GLU A 38 26.71 -35.59 -0.81
N ASP A 39 26.80 -36.26 -1.95
CA ASP A 39 27.29 -35.75 -3.23
C ASP A 39 26.24 -34.98 -4.04
N VAL A 40 24.96 -35.02 -3.62
CA VAL A 40 23.87 -34.29 -4.28
C VAL A 40 23.57 -32.99 -3.51
N LYS A 41 23.76 -31.85 -4.18
CA LYS A 41 23.44 -30.53 -3.63
C LYS A 41 22.35 -29.88 -4.46
N TYR A 42 21.36 -29.26 -3.79
CA TYR A 42 20.40 -28.42 -4.48
C TYR A 42 20.78 -26.94 -4.38
N SER A 43 20.41 -26.17 -5.38
CA SER A 43 20.50 -24.73 -5.37
C SER A 43 19.29 -24.15 -6.09
N CYS A 44 18.80 -23.01 -5.60
CA CYS A 44 17.77 -22.28 -6.31
C CYS A 44 18.43 -21.45 -7.42
N GLY A 45 18.12 -21.76 -8.68
CA GLY A 45 18.66 -21.07 -9.84
C GLY A 45 17.97 -19.72 -10.10
N PHE A 46 16.66 -19.67 -9.94
CA PHE A 46 15.86 -18.49 -10.18
C PHE A 46 14.62 -18.47 -9.27
N ASP A 47 14.37 -17.34 -8.62
CA ASP A 47 13.25 -17.16 -7.71
C ASP A 47 12.65 -15.76 -7.90
N ASN A 48 11.49 -15.70 -8.56
CA ASN A 48 10.74 -14.48 -8.77
C ASN A 48 10.19 -13.87 -7.47
N THR A 49 10.01 -14.68 -6.42
CA THR A 49 9.41 -14.18 -5.18
C THR A 49 10.37 -13.29 -4.40
N LYS A 50 11.68 -13.37 -4.65
CA LYS A 50 12.66 -12.43 -4.08
C LYS A 50 12.38 -11.00 -4.50
N PHE A 51 12.03 -10.78 -5.77
CA PHE A 51 11.65 -9.47 -6.27
C PHE A 51 10.35 -8.99 -5.63
N ILE A 52 9.35 -9.87 -5.54
CA ILE A 52 8.06 -9.54 -4.92
C ILE A 52 8.25 -9.16 -3.44
N ARG A 53 9.03 -9.94 -2.69
CA ARG A 53 9.34 -9.65 -1.28
C ARG A 53 10.08 -8.32 -1.12
N ALA A 54 11.12 -8.08 -1.92
CA ALA A 54 11.84 -6.81 -1.90
C ALA A 54 10.92 -5.64 -2.22
N SER A 55 10.02 -5.77 -3.18
CA SER A 55 9.04 -4.73 -3.52
C SER A 55 8.06 -4.47 -2.36
N ILE A 56 7.58 -5.50 -1.69
CA ILE A 56 6.70 -5.34 -0.52
C ILE A 56 7.44 -4.65 0.63
N ASP A 57 8.69 -5.01 0.88
CA ASP A 57 9.48 -4.38 1.94
C ASP A 57 9.84 -2.93 1.61
N GLU A 58 10.13 -2.61 0.35
CA GLU A 58 10.33 -1.24 -0.13
C GLU A 58 9.07 -0.39 0.09
N VAL A 59 7.90 -0.94 -0.27
CA VAL A 59 6.61 -0.23 -0.05
C VAL A 59 6.36 -0.01 1.44
N LYS A 60 6.59 -1.00 2.30
CA LYS A 60 6.45 -0.81 3.74
C LYS A 60 7.35 0.31 4.24
N THR A 61 8.63 0.30 3.84
CA THR A 61 9.60 1.33 4.21
C THR A 61 9.15 2.71 3.75
N THR A 62 8.71 2.82 2.49
CA THR A 62 8.21 4.08 1.92
C THR A 62 6.97 4.60 2.66
N VAL A 63 6.04 3.71 3.05
CA VAL A 63 4.86 4.09 3.85
C VAL A 63 5.29 4.63 5.22
N TYR A 64 6.25 3.99 5.89
CA TYR A 64 6.76 4.47 7.18
C TYR A 64 7.48 5.82 7.05
N GLU A 65 8.32 5.98 6.04
CA GLU A 65 9.03 7.24 5.79
C GLU A 65 8.06 8.37 5.47
N ALA A 66 7.08 8.12 4.58
CA ALA A 66 6.03 9.08 4.26
C ALA A 66 5.23 9.47 5.51
N PHE A 67 4.85 8.50 6.33
CA PHE A 67 4.10 8.73 7.56
C PHE A 67 4.87 9.62 8.54
N ILE A 68 6.15 9.33 8.77
CA ILE A 68 7.02 10.14 9.66
C ILE A 68 7.18 11.56 9.10
N LEU A 69 7.45 11.70 7.80
CA LEU A 69 7.63 12.99 7.14
C LEU A 69 6.37 13.84 7.28
N VAL A 70 5.21 13.26 7.06
CA VAL A 70 3.91 13.92 7.18
C VAL A 70 3.68 14.42 8.60
N ILE A 71 3.93 13.60 9.61
CA ILE A 71 3.81 14.02 11.01
C ILE A 71 4.71 15.21 11.31
N ILE A 72 5.95 15.17 10.84
CA ILE A 72 6.91 16.28 11.04
C ILE A 72 6.37 17.56 10.38
N ILE A 73 5.93 17.48 9.12
CA ILE A 73 5.41 18.63 8.39
C ILE A 73 4.18 19.20 9.08
N ILE A 74 3.19 18.39 9.42
CA ILE A 74 1.97 18.84 10.10
C ILE A 74 2.31 19.50 11.44
N PHE A 75 3.20 18.87 12.23
CA PHE A 75 3.62 19.44 13.52
C PHE A 75 4.32 20.78 13.35
N LEU A 76 5.12 20.94 12.31
CA LEU A 76 5.84 22.16 12.02
C LEU A 76 4.91 23.32 11.64
N PHE A 77 3.83 23.02 10.91
CA PHE A 77 2.82 23.99 10.48
C PHE A 77 1.85 24.35 11.61
N LEU A 78 1.26 23.36 12.28
CA LEU A 78 0.22 23.56 13.28
C LEU A 78 0.78 23.90 14.67
N ARG A 79 2.04 23.52 14.95
CA ARG A 79 2.72 23.72 16.25
C ARG A 79 1.95 23.21 17.47
N ASP A 80 0.94 22.39 17.23
CA ASP A 80 0.12 21.76 18.27
C ASP A 80 0.13 20.22 18.08
N TRP A 81 0.65 19.52 19.05
CA TRP A 81 0.77 18.06 19.01
C TRP A 81 -0.60 17.35 19.03
N ARG A 82 -1.61 17.99 19.67
CA ARG A 82 -2.96 17.42 19.77
C ARG A 82 -3.66 17.42 18.42
N VAL A 83 -3.48 18.47 17.67
CA VAL A 83 -4.04 18.63 16.32
C VAL A 83 -3.31 17.70 15.35
N THR A 84 -2.00 17.55 15.50
CA THR A 84 -1.18 16.63 14.70
C THR A 84 -1.58 15.17 14.88
N LEU A 85 -2.11 14.79 16.06
CA LEU A 85 -2.55 13.43 16.33
C LEU A 85 -3.72 12.98 15.43
N ILE A 86 -4.55 13.91 14.96
CA ILE A 86 -5.72 13.59 14.12
C ILE A 86 -5.29 12.95 12.79
N PRO A 87 -4.47 13.58 11.96
CA PRO A 87 -3.96 12.94 10.74
C PRO A 87 -3.16 11.66 11.00
N CYS A 88 -2.43 11.59 12.11
CA CYS A 88 -1.69 10.39 12.51
C CYS A 88 -2.60 9.15 12.69
N ILE A 89 -3.85 9.37 13.11
CA ILE A 89 -4.82 8.28 13.26
C ILE A 89 -5.56 8.05 11.94
N VAL A 90 -5.86 9.10 11.19
CA VAL A 90 -6.60 9.00 9.91
C VAL A 90 -5.86 8.15 8.90
N ILE A 91 -4.53 8.31 8.77
CA ILE A 91 -3.73 7.58 7.78
C ILE A 91 -3.81 6.05 7.98
N PRO A 92 -3.49 5.49 9.17
CA PRO A 92 -3.62 4.04 9.37
C PRO A 92 -5.04 3.52 9.17
N VAL A 93 -6.06 4.27 9.64
CA VAL A 93 -7.46 3.89 9.47
C VAL A 93 -7.86 3.84 8.00
N SER A 94 -7.43 4.82 7.21
CA SER A 94 -7.70 4.87 5.76
C SER A 94 -7.01 3.72 5.03
N LEU A 95 -5.76 3.39 5.39
CA LEU A 95 -5.04 2.26 4.82
C LEU A 95 -5.71 0.92 5.14
N ILE A 96 -6.13 0.71 6.38
CA ILE A 96 -6.86 -0.49 6.79
C ILE A 96 -8.18 -0.57 5.99
N GLY A 97 -8.89 0.55 5.85
CA GLY A 97 -10.11 0.63 5.05
C GLY A 97 -9.87 0.29 3.58
N ALA A 98 -8.80 0.80 2.96
CA ALA A 98 -8.43 0.50 1.59
C ALA A 98 -8.13 -1.00 1.40
N PHE A 99 -7.30 -1.59 2.26
CA PHE A 99 -7.01 -3.04 2.21
C PHE A 99 -8.25 -3.89 2.43
N PHE A 100 -9.16 -3.46 3.30
CA PHE A 100 -10.42 -4.16 3.53
C PHE A 100 -11.31 -4.14 2.27
N VAL A 101 -11.40 -3.01 1.58
CA VAL A 101 -12.14 -2.91 0.30
C VAL A 101 -11.48 -3.77 -0.77
N MET A 102 -10.15 -3.74 -0.90
CA MET A 102 -9.40 -4.60 -1.82
C MET A 102 -9.67 -6.08 -1.55
N TYR A 103 -9.70 -6.48 -0.28
CA TYR A 103 -10.01 -7.86 0.10
C TYR A 103 -11.43 -8.29 -0.33
N ILE A 104 -12.45 -7.45 -0.10
CA ILE A 104 -13.84 -7.74 -0.53
C ILE A 104 -13.96 -7.77 -2.05
N ALA A 105 -13.26 -6.87 -2.75
CA ALA A 105 -13.26 -6.79 -4.21
C ALA A 105 -12.45 -7.93 -4.87
N GLY A 106 -11.70 -8.72 -4.09
CA GLY A 106 -10.87 -9.80 -4.60
C GLY A 106 -9.62 -9.34 -5.34
N PHE A 107 -9.15 -8.13 -5.07
CA PHE A 107 -7.93 -7.59 -5.66
C PHE A 107 -6.70 -8.28 -5.09
N SER A 108 -5.72 -8.52 -5.94
CA SER A 108 -4.45 -9.09 -5.53
C SER A 108 -3.50 -8.02 -4.97
N ILE A 109 -2.69 -8.40 -3.99
CA ILE A 109 -1.60 -7.56 -3.50
C ILE A 109 -0.40 -7.78 -4.44
N ASN A 110 -0.13 -6.82 -5.29
CA ASN A 110 0.98 -6.80 -6.22
C ASN A 110 1.73 -5.46 -6.15
N VAL A 111 2.82 -5.33 -6.89
CA VAL A 111 3.65 -4.11 -6.90
C VAL A 111 2.85 -2.87 -7.32
N LEU A 112 1.94 -3.02 -8.28
CA LEU A 112 1.14 -1.90 -8.79
C LEU A 112 0.08 -1.45 -7.77
N THR A 113 -0.64 -2.40 -7.15
CA THR A 113 -1.59 -2.08 -6.10
C THR A 113 -0.90 -1.46 -4.89
N MET A 114 0.31 -1.90 -4.55
CA MET A 114 1.10 -1.31 -3.48
C MET A 114 1.56 0.11 -3.83
N LEU A 115 2.00 0.38 -5.06
CA LEU A 115 2.32 1.74 -5.51
C LEU A 115 1.09 2.65 -5.49
N ALA A 116 -0.08 2.17 -5.88
CA ALA A 116 -1.33 2.91 -5.79
C ALA A 116 -1.68 3.26 -4.35
N VAL A 117 -1.48 2.33 -3.40
CA VAL A 117 -1.66 2.57 -1.96
C VAL A 117 -0.72 3.68 -1.47
N VAL A 118 0.57 3.64 -1.84
CA VAL A 118 1.54 4.69 -1.45
C VAL A 118 1.12 6.06 -2.00
N LEU A 119 0.70 6.12 -3.25
CA LEU A 119 0.19 7.36 -3.87
C LEU A 119 -1.05 7.88 -3.14
N SER A 120 -1.97 6.98 -2.77
CA SER A 120 -3.20 7.33 -2.07
C SER A 120 -2.94 7.88 -0.67
N VAL A 121 -1.87 7.44 0.01
CA VAL A 121 -1.48 8.00 1.32
C VAL A 121 -1.24 9.50 1.22
N GLY A 122 -0.51 9.97 0.19
CA GLY A 122 -0.28 11.40 -0.02
C GLY A 122 -1.57 12.19 -0.16
N LEU A 123 -2.52 11.68 -0.94
CA LEU A 123 -3.81 12.34 -1.18
C LEU A 123 -4.68 12.39 0.09
N VAL A 124 -4.74 11.29 0.84
CA VAL A 124 -5.49 11.24 2.11
C VAL A 124 -4.90 12.21 3.13
N VAL A 125 -3.58 12.36 3.12
CA VAL A 125 -2.87 13.30 4.01
C VAL A 125 -3.22 14.74 3.68
N ASP A 126 -3.22 15.11 2.40
CA ASP A 126 -3.56 16.47 1.97
C ASP A 126 -4.98 16.84 2.40
N ASP A 127 -5.95 15.97 2.16
CA ASP A 127 -7.33 16.20 2.60
C ASP A 127 -7.45 16.29 4.14
N ALA A 128 -6.72 15.44 4.87
CA ALA A 128 -6.70 15.45 6.33
C ALA A 128 -6.06 16.74 6.89
N ILE A 129 -5.00 17.24 6.26
CA ILE A 129 -4.35 18.51 6.64
C ILE A 129 -5.31 19.68 6.47
N VAL A 130 -5.90 19.83 5.28
CA VAL A 130 -6.81 20.93 4.95
C VAL A 130 -8.03 20.90 5.87
N MET A 131 -8.60 19.73 6.13
CA MET A 131 -9.73 19.58 7.07
C MET A 131 -9.34 20.00 8.48
N THR A 132 -8.21 19.53 8.97
CA THR A 132 -7.73 19.80 10.33
C THR A 132 -7.40 21.27 10.51
N GLU A 133 -6.75 21.90 9.53
CA GLU A 133 -6.42 23.32 9.55
C GLU A 133 -7.68 24.19 9.58
N ASN A 134 -8.67 23.91 8.75
CA ASN A 134 -9.92 24.67 8.72
C ASN A 134 -10.69 24.58 10.05
N ILE A 135 -10.72 23.40 10.66
CA ILE A 135 -11.32 23.22 11.99
C ILE A 135 -10.53 23.98 13.06
N TYR A 136 -9.20 23.90 13.00
CA TYR A 136 -8.31 24.54 13.97
C TYR A 136 -8.44 26.07 13.96
N ILE A 137 -8.45 26.69 12.79
CA ILE A 137 -8.64 28.14 12.63
C ILE A 137 -9.96 28.59 13.25
N ARG A 138 -11.03 27.81 13.16
CA ARG A 138 -12.33 28.13 13.78
C ARG A 138 -12.29 28.07 15.30
N ILE A 139 -11.57 27.08 15.84
CA ILE A 139 -11.35 26.94 17.29
C ILE A 139 -10.54 28.14 17.81
N GLU A 140 -9.51 28.58 17.11
CA GLU A 140 -8.72 29.76 17.45
C GLU A 140 -9.56 31.06 17.45
N ARG A 141 -10.58 31.12 16.59
CA ARG A 141 -11.55 32.24 16.55
C ARG A 141 -12.60 32.17 17.66
N GLY A 142 -12.49 31.22 18.58
CA GLY A 142 -13.34 31.08 19.75
C GLY A 142 -14.57 30.19 19.56
N MET A 143 -14.69 29.46 18.44
CA MET A 143 -15.76 28.50 18.23
C MET A 143 -15.54 27.24 19.09
N LYS A 144 -16.62 26.68 19.63
CA LYS A 144 -16.50 25.43 20.39
C LYS A 144 -16.00 24.30 19.49
N PRO A 145 -15.12 23.40 19.98
CA PRO A 145 -14.49 22.34 19.15
C PRO A 145 -15.49 21.48 18.36
N PHE A 146 -16.63 21.13 18.96
CA PHE A 146 -17.65 20.34 18.30
C PHE A 146 -18.35 21.08 17.14
N GLU A 147 -18.69 22.35 17.37
CA GLU A 147 -19.31 23.22 16.35
C GLU A 147 -18.31 23.52 15.22
N ALA A 148 -17.04 23.81 15.57
CA ALA A 148 -15.96 24.02 14.62
C ALA A 148 -15.73 22.79 13.73
N GLY A 149 -15.82 21.59 14.31
CA GLY A 149 -15.71 20.32 13.57
C GLY A 149 -16.83 20.16 12.54
N ILE A 150 -18.08 20.41 12.93
CA ILE A 150 -19.23 20.27 12.02
C ILE A 150 -19.18 21.32 10.90
N GLU A 151 -18.95 22.58 11.24
CA GLU A 151 -18.91 23.66 10.24
C GLU A 151 -17.69 23.56 9.32
N GLY A 152 -16.51 23.26 9.89
CA GLY A 152 -15.30 23.05 9.12
C GLY A 152 -15.42 21.89 8.15
N ALA A 153 -16.00 20.77 8.58
CA ALA A 153 -16.25 19.62 7.73
C ALA A 153 -17.25 19.93 6.59
N LYS A 154 -18.32 20.66 6.88
CA LYS A 154 -19.32 21.06 5.86
C LYS A 154 -18.72 21.93 4.77
N GLU A 155 -17.86 22.86 5.13
CA GLU A 155 -17.26 23.80 4.16
C GLU A 155 -16.34 23.09 3.17
N ILE A 156 -15.55 22.12 3.66
CA ILE A 156 -14.57 21.41 2.83
C ILE A 156 -15.20 20.19 2.11
N PHE A 157 -16.37 19.74 2.55
CA PHE A 157 -17.00 18.52 2.05
C PHE A 157 -17.06 18.43 0.52
N PHE A 158 -17.52 19.50 -0.14
CA PHE A 158 -17.59 19.55 -1.60
C PHE A 158 -16.21 19.59 -2.26
N ALA A 159 -15.22 20.20 -1.62
CA ALA A 159 -13.85 20.23 -2.14
C ALA A 159 -13.26 18.81 -2.14
N VAL A 160 -13.37 18.08 -1.02
CA VAL A 160 -12.88 16.70 -0.89
C VAL A 160 -13.59 15.75 -1.85
N ILE A 161 -14.91 15.89 -2.02
CA ILE A 161 -15.63 15.08 -3.02
C ILE A 161 -15.15 15.39 -4.44
N SER A 162 -14.95 16.68 -4.76
CA SER A 162 -14.50 17.08 -6.08
C SER A 162 -13.10 16.58 -6.40
N THR A 163 -12.18 16.61 -5.45
CA THR A 163 -10.82 16.05 -5.62
C THR A 163 -10.88 14.55 -5.84
N THR A 164 -11.68 13.83 -5.05
CA THR A 164 -11.88 12.38 -5.20
C THR A 164 -12.47 12.01 -6.56
N ILE A 165 -13.52 12.72 -7.01
CA ILE A 165 -14.15 12.49 -8.32
C ILE A 165 -13.14 12.79 -9.44
N THR A 166 -12.36 13.86 -9.32
CA THR A 166 -11.34 14.21 -10.32
C THR A 166 -10.28 13.13 -10.43
N LEU A 167 -9.81 12.59 -9.31
CA LEU A 167 -8.87 11.47 -9.29
C LEU A 167 -9.44 10.22 -9.97
N VAL A 168 -10.67 9.85 -9.61
CA VAL A 168 -11.35 8.72 -10.28
C VAL A 168 -11.46 8.96 -11.78
N ALA A 169 -11.83 10.17 -12.20
CA ALA A 169 -11.96 10.51 -13.62
C ALA A 169 -10.61 10.44 -14.37
N VAL A 170 -9.51 10.80 -13.71
CA VAL A 170 -8.15 10.72 -14.30
C VAL A 170 -7.68 9.27 -14.43
N PHE A 171 -7.97 8.41 -13.45
CA PHE A 171 -7.54 7.01 -13.47
C PHE A 171 -8.51 6.09 -14.22
N LEU A 172 -9.78 6.47 -14.37
CA LEU A 172 -10.80 5.66 -15.05
C LEU A 172 -10.41 5.21 -16.47
N PRO A 173 -9.78 6.04 -17.31
CA PRO A 173 -9.36 5.61 -18.66
C PRO A 173 -8.37 4.45 -18.66
N ILE A 174 -7.58 4.29 -17.60
CA ILE A 174 -6.60 3.20 -17.48
C ILE A 174 -7.29 1.83 -17.42
N VAL A 175 -8.48 1.78 -16.80
CA VAL A 175 -9.28 0.54 -16.69
C VAL A 175 -9.76 0.04 -18.07
N PHE A 176 -9.94 0.95 -19.03
CA PHE A 176 -10.37 0.64 -20.40
C PHE A 176 -9.22 0.37 -21.37
N MET A 177 -7.97 0.43 -20.90
CA MET A 177 -6.82 0.11 -21.76
C MET A 177 -6.84 -1.37 -22.15
N GLU A 178 -6.58 -1.64 -23.40
CA GLU A 178 -6.44 -2.99 -23.95
C GLU A 178 -4.97 -3.44 -23.97
N GLY A 179 -4.76 -4.75 -24.12
CA GLY A 179 -3.42 -5.33 -24.21
C GLY A 179 -2.78 -5.69 -22.88
N THR A 180 -1.47 -5.86 -22.88
CA THR A 180 -0.69 -6.30 -21.72
C THR A 180 -0.71 -5.26 -20.59
N SER A 181 -0.64 -3.98 -20.98
CA SER A 181 -0.71 -2.86 -20.02
C SER A 181 -2.08 -2.80 -19.35
N GLY A 182 -3.17 -2.94 -20.12
CA GLY A 182 -4.51 -2.95 -19.55
C GLY A 182 -4.76 -4.10 -18.57
N ARG A 183 -4.17 -5.27 -18.81
CA ARG A 183 -4.26 -6.40 -17.86
C ARG A 183 -3.53 -6.14 -16.55
N LEU A 184 -2.42 -5.41 -16.60
CA LEU A 184 -1.63 -5.07 -15.42
C LEU A 184 -2.31 -4.03 -14.51
N PHE A 185 -3.07 -3.10 -15.11
CA PHE A 185 -3.71 -2.00 -14.39
C PHE A 185 -5.20 -2.22 -14.10
N ARG A 186 -5.75 -3.38 -14.43
CA ARG A 186 -7.19 -3.65 -14.28
C ARG A 186 -7.62 -3.98 -12.84
N GLU A 187 -6.67 -4.26 -11.97
CA GLU A 187 -6.82 -4.41 -10.53
C GLU A 187 -6.47 -3.08 -9.85
#